data_e15610fc955955b1af33302753e52d60
#
_entry.id   e15610fc955955b1af33302753e52d60
#
_cell.length_a   1.000
_cell.length_b   1.000
_cell.length_c   1.000
_cell.angle_alpha   90.00
_cell.angle_beta   90.00
_cell.angle_gamma   90.00
#
_symmetry.space_group_name_H-M   'P 1'
#
loop_
_entity.id
_entity.type
_entity.pdbx_description
1 polymer ?
#
loop_
_entity_poly.entity_id
_entity_poly.type
_entity_poly.pdbx_seq_one_letter_code
_entity_poly.pdbx_strand_id
1 'polypeptide(L)'
;MKGNSYKNESPIHVVKRSNTPLWQTIVIKLSAVFIGLIIGSIFCALISQKGNNPFEFFAYLFKGVFGSSTSRGSFVQKFALLVLVSFALLPAFKMKFWNLGGNGQILIGALVTTMFMKFMGGKAPDAVVIILMIVFGVLAGAAWAVIPAIFKAFFKTNESLFTLMMNYIAVGLTSYFLAAYGDSGSGTLKPISAANLNIPGVKNSANLICAIVAAVVFALIFIYFKFSKHGFEVSVVGESENTARYVGMNVKKVIIRTMVLSGAICGLVGVLLAGSINHTVSTSTANNMGFTAIMVAWLGKLDPIMMLVAAFFISFVDKGMSSVRTNFGLTNNAASNIVLGVI
;
A
#
# COMPACT_ATOMS: atom_id res chain seq x y z
N MET A 1 -7.27 37.36 -54.44
CA MET A 1 -8.24 37.31 -53.36
C MET A 1 -7.87 36.18 -52.44
N LYS A 2 -7.21 36.48 -51.30
CA LYS A 2 -6.88 35.48 -50.25
C LYS A 2 -8.00 35.52 -49.22
N GLY A 3 -8.82 34.50 -49.20
CA GLY A 3 -9.87 34.33 -48.22
C GLY A 3 -9.27 34.09 -46.82
N ASN A 4 -9.53 35.01 -45.89
CA ASN A 4 -9.28 34.82 -44.48
C ASN A 4 -10.17 33.71 -43.93
N SER A 5 -9.64 32.51 -43.79
CA SER A 5 -10.24 31.47 -42.96
C SER A 5 -9.99 31.81 -41.50
N TYR A 6 -10.90 32.55 -40.87
CA TYR A 6 -10.98 32.61 -39.41
C TYR A 6 -11.39 31.22 -38.93
N LYS A 7 -10.42 30.41 -38.52
CA LYS A 7 -10.70 29.20 -37.75
C LYS A 7 -11.46 29.65 -36.51
N ASN A 8 -12.63 29.05 -36.28
CA ASN A 8 -13.35 29.14 -35.02
C ASN A 8 -12.43 28.64 -33.90
N GLU A 9 -11.67 29.54 -33.32
CA GLU A 9 -10.90 29.22 -32.12
C GLU A 9 -11.89 29.06 -30.97
N SER A 10 -11.77 27.94 -30.27
CA SER A 10 -12.59 27.66 -29.08
C SER A 10 -12.45 28.84 -28.09
N PRO A 11 -13.58 29.37 -27.56
CA PRO A 11 -13.56 30.49 -26.62
C PRO A 11 -12.80 30.18 -25.32
N ILE A 12 -12.47 28.93 -25.09
CA ILE A 12 -11.73 28.46 -23.90
C ILE A 12 -10.45 27.75 -24.35
N HIS A 13 -9.30 28.35 -24.04
CA HIS A 13 -7.99 27.75 -24.26
C HIS A 13 -7.43 27.26 -22.94
N VAL A 14 -7.23 25.93 -22.80
CA VAL A 14 -6.57 25.33 -21.64
C VAL A 14 -5.05 25.37 -21.89
N VAL A 15 -4.35 26.26 -21.19
CA VAL A 15 -2.90 26.39 -21.27
C VAL A 15 -2.25 25.77 -20.05
N LYS A 16 -1.23 24.92 -20.26
CA LYS A 16 -0.45 24.34 -19.16
C LYS A 16 0.34 25.46 -18.46
N ARG A 17 0.01 25.73 -17.20
CA ARG A 17 0.72 26.70 -16.37
C ARG A 17 2.09 26.14 -16.00
N SER A 18 3.16 26.73 -16.51
CA SER A 18 4.53 26.22 -16.35
C SER A 18 5.15 26.49 -14.97
N ASN A 19 4.74 27.56 -14.28
CA ASN A 19 5.31 27.96 -13.00
C ASN A 19 4.19 28.23 -11.97
N THR A 20 3.81 27.21 -11.21
CA THR A 20 2.98 27.40 -10.02
C THR A 20 3.89 27.44 -8.79
N PRO A 21 3.85 28.51 -7.96
CA PRO A 21 4.59 28.53 -6.71
C PRO A 21 4.11 27.41 -5.78
N LEU A 22 5.03 26.85 -4.99
CA LEU A 22 4.76 25.70 -4.12
C LEU A 22 3.54 25.87 -3.22
N TRP A 23 3.34 27.09 -2.67
CA TRP A 23 2.20 27.37 -1.80
C TRP A 23 0.85 27.24 -2.52
N GLN A 24 0.75 27.68 -3.79
CA GLN A 24 -0.49 27.50 -4.58
C GLN A 24 -0.80 26.03 -4.84
N THR A 25 0.22 25.23 -5.14
CA THR A 25 0.07 23.80 -5.33
C THR A 25 -0.41 23.11 -4.05
N ILE A 26 0.10 23.52 -2.89
CA ILE A 26 -0.33 23.00 -1.58
C ILE A 26 -1.78 23.39 -1.30
N VAL A 27 -2.13 24.67 -1.48
CA VAL A 27 -3.50 25.19 -1.26
C VAL A 27 -4.50 24.46 -2.16
N ILE A 28 -4.21 24.29 -3.46
CA ILE A 28 -5.10 23.56 -4.40
C ILE A 28 -5.32 22.10 -3.93
N LYS A 29 -4.26 21.43 -3.53
CA LYS A 29 -4.37 20.05 -3.04
C LYS A 29 -5.18 19.96 -1.74
N LEU A 30 -4.90 20.84 -0.78
CA LEU A 30 -5.63 20.86 0.48
C LEU A 30 -7.11 21.21 0.29
N SER A 31 -7.42 22.18 -0.59
CA SER A 31 -8.81 22.51 -0.90
C SER A 31 -9.53 21.37 -1.61
N ALA A 32 -8.88 20.65 -2.54
CA ALA A 32 -9.47 19.48 -3.19
C ALA A 32 -9.80 18.38 -2.17
N VAL A 33 -8.86 18.08 -1.28
CA VAL A 33 -9.07 17.12 -0.19
C VAL A 33 -10.22 17.55 0.73
N PHE A 34 -10.26 18.83 1.10
CA PHE A 34 -11.33 19.36 1.98
C PHE A 34 -12.69 19.28 1.31
N ILE A 35 -12.78 19.61 0.02
CA ILE A 35 -14.02 19.47 -0.78
C ILE A 35 -14.43 18.00 -0.84
N GLY A 36 -13.50 17.08 -1.07
CA GLY A 36 -13.75 15.64 -1.06
C GLY A 36 -14.34 15.16 0.29
N LEU A 37 -13.79 15.64 1.40
CA LEU A 37 -14.31 15.34 2.74
C LEU A 37 -15.72 15.91 2.96
N ILE A 38 -16.02 17.13 2.48
CA ILE A 38 -17.37 17.70 2.55
C ILE A 38 -18.36 16.87 1.74
N ILE A 39 -18.02 16.51 0.51
CA ILE A 39 -18.87 15.64 -0.32
C ILE A 39 -19.09 14.29 0.38
N GLY A 40 -18.03 13.69 0.92
CA GLY A 40 -18.08 12.45 1.70
C GLY A 40 -18.96 12.58 2.95
N SER A 41 -18.90 13.70 3.67
CA SER A 41 -19.73 13.94 4.86
C SER A 41 -21.22 14.06 4.52
N ILE A 42 -21.55 14.78 3.44
CA ILE A 42 -22.93 14.90 2.94
C ILE A 42 -23.44 13.53 2.49
N PHE A 43 -22.63 12.78 1.72
CA PHE A 43 -22.98 11.43 1.28
C PHE A 43 -23.26 10.50 2.47
N CYS A 44 -22.38 10.47 3.48
CA CYS A 44 -22.58 9.66 4.68
C CYS A 44 -23.81 10.08 5.48
N ALA A 45 -24.12 11.38 5.56
CA ALA A 45 -25.32 11.87 6.24
C ALA A 45 -26.60 11.45 5.51
N LEU A 46 -26.62 11.50 4.17
CA LEU A 46 -27.78 11.10 3.35
C LEU A 46 -28.12 9.62 3.48
N ILE A 47 -27.12 8.74 3.63
CA ILE A 47 -27.33 7.29 3.79
C ILE A 47 -27.34 6.84 5.25
N SER A 48 -27.21 7.78 6.20
CA SER A 48 -27.25 7.48 7.62
C SER A 48 -28.63 7.01 8.05
N GLN A 49 -28.66 5.84 8.69
CA GLN A 49 -29.90 5.31 9.29
C GLN A 49 -30.27 6.03 10.59
N LYS A 50 -29.41 6.88 11.13
CA LYS A 50 -29.57 7.56 12.42
C LYS A 50 -29.89 9.07 12.30
N GLY A 51 -29.99 9.60 11.06
CA GLY A 51 -30.29 11.01 10.84
C GLY A 51 -29.18 11.97 11.29
N ASN A 52 -27.93 11.54 11.27
CA ASN A 52 -26.78 12.33 11.70
C ASN A 52 -26.53 13.55 10.79
N ASN A 53 -26.08 14.66 11.39
CA ASN A 53 -25.68 15.86 10.64
C ASN A 53 -24.30 15.68 9.94
N PRO A 54 -24.08 16.27 8.75
CA PRO A 54 -22.78 16.24 8.08
C PRO A 54 -21.62 16.76 8.95
N PHE A 55 -21.86 17.69 9.86
CA PHE A 55 -20.84 18.22 10.76
C PHE A 55 -20.35 17.21 11.81
N GLU A 56 -21.23 16.30 12.25
CA GLU A 56 -20.86 15.21 13.17
C GLU A 56 -19.87 14.24 12.55
N PHE A 57 -19.84 14.14 11.22
CA PHE A 57 -18.87 13.34 10.47
C PHE A 57 -17.43 13.68 10.89
N PHE A 58 -17.09 14.97 10.93
CA PHE A 58 -15.74 15.41 11.29
C PHE A 58 -15.42 15.09 12.76
N ALA A 59 -16.38 15.28 13.67
CA ALA A 59 -16.22 14.95 15.08
C ALA A 59 -15.95 13.45 15.28
N TYR A 60 -16.73 12.58 14.62
CA TYR A 60 -16.53 11.12 14.69
C TYR A 60 -15.26 10.66 13.98
N LEU A 61 -14.85 11.32 12.91
CA LEU A 61 -13.62 11.04 12.21
C LEU A 61 -12.40 11.29 13.14
N PHE A 62 -12.35 12.44 13.81
CA PHE A 62 -11.33 12.74 14.82
C PHE A 62 -11.39 11.81 16.03
N LYS A 63 -12.59 11.55 16.56
CA LYS A 63 -12.78 10.64 17.70
C LYS A 63 -12.37 9.21 17.36
N GLY A 64 -12.57 8.76 16.11
CA GLY A 64 -12.16 7.45 15.61
C GLY A 64 -10.65 7.22 15.64
N VAL A 65 -9.86 8.28 15.49
CA VAL A 65 -8.41 8.23 15.54
C VAL A 65 -7.86 8.50 16.95
N PHE A 66 -8.31 9.58 17.60
CA PHE A 66 -7.71 10.07 18.84
C PHE A 66 -8.51 9.77 20.10
N GLY A 67 -9.74 9.28 20.00
CA GLY A 67 -10.67 9.10 21.10
C GLY A 67 -10.25 8.09 22.17
N SER A 68 -9.41 7.10 21.84
CA SER A 68 -8.93 6.12 22.81
C SER A 68 -7.47 5.74 22.55
N SER A 69 -6.80 5.17 23.58
CA SER A 69 -5.43 4.65 23.44
C SER A 69 -5.35 3.53 22.39
N THR A 70 -6.34 2.64 22.38
CA THR A 70 -6.44 1.55 21.39
C THR A 70 -6.63 2.09 19.97
N SER A 71 -7.45 3.13 19.78
CA SER A 71 -7.66 3.77 18.48
C SER A 71 -6.38 4.41 17.96
N ARG A 72 -5.64 5.12 18.81
CA ARG A 72 -4.33 5.70 18.47
C ARG A 72 -3.32 4.63 18.08
N GLY A 73 -3.24 3.53 18.83
CA GLY A 73 -2.38 2.41 18.51
C GLY A 73 -2.72 1.78 17.14
N SER A 74 -4.00 1.54 16.87
CA SER A 74 -4.45 1.01 15.58
C SER A 74 -4.22 1.97 14.42
N PHE A 75 -4.30 3.29 14.66
CA PHE A 75 -3.96 4.31 13.66
C PHE A 75 -2.47 4.26 13.30
N VAL A 76 -1.58 4.23 14.31
CA VAL A 76 -0.13 4.12 14.11
C VAL A 76 0.21 2.85 13.32
N GLN A 77 -0.43 1.73 13.64
CA GLN A 77 -0.24 0.47 12.93
C GLN A 77 -0.65 0.56 11.46
N LYS A 78 -1.86 1.07 11.18
CA LYS A 78 -2.34 1.26 9.80
C LYS A 78 -1.45 2.21 9.01
N PHE A 79 -1.06 3.33 9.61
CA PHE A 79 -0.16 4.30 9.01
C PHE A 79 1.19 3.68 8.67
N ALA A 80 1.80 2.96 9.62
CA ALA A 80 3.08 2.29 9.43
C ALA A 80 3.03 1.27 8.27
N LEU A 81 1.99 0.44 8.23
CA LEU A 81 1.80 -0.53 7.15
C LEU A 81 1.60 0.14 5.79
N LEU A 82 0.78 1.20 5.73
CA LEU A 82 0.56 1.94 4.49
C LEU A 82 1.83 2.63 4.00
N VAL A 83 2.63 3.19 4.90
CA VAL A 83 3.96 3.72 4.60
C VAL A 83 4.83 2.62 4.00
N LEU A 84 4.95 1.46 4.64
CA LEU A 84 5.74 0.34 4.13
C LEU A 84 5.37 -0.06 2.71
N VAL A 85 4.07 -0.26 2.44
CA VAL A 85 3.60 -0.65 1.10
C VAL A 85 3.84 0.46 0.09
N SER A 86 3.59 1.72 0.45
CA SER A 86 3.81 2.87 -0.44
C SER A 86 5.28 3.01 -0.83
N PHE A 87 6.19 2.82 0.13
CA PHE A 87 7.63 2.83 -0.13
C PHE A 87 8.13 1.58 -0.84
N ALA A 88 7.45 0.44 -0.70
CA ALA A 88 7.70 -0.74 -1.52
C ALA A 88 7.41 -0.50 -3.01
N LEU A 89 6.33 0.21 -3.31
CA LEU A 89 5.92 0.49 -4.69
C LEU A 89 6.67 1.67 -5.33
N LEU A 90 7.22 2.58 -4.53
CA LEU A 90 7.89 3.79 -5.00
C LEU A 90 9.01 3.53 -6.03
N PRO A 91 9.94 2.58 -5.84
CA PRO A 91 10.99 2.29 -6.82
C PRO A 91 10.44 1.84 -8.17
N ALA A 92 9.38 1.00 -8.18
CA ALA A 92 8.74 0.54 -9.39
C ALA A 92 8.08 1.71 -10.14
N PHE A 93 7.32 2.56 -9.45
CA PHE A 93 6.66 3.72 -10.08
C PHE A 93 7.64 4.79 -10.58
N LYS A 94 8.73 5.03 -9.84
CA LYS A 94 9.79 5.93 -10.34
C LYS A 94 10.42 5.44 -11.63
N MET A 95 10.51 4.13 -11.81
CA MET A 95 10.97 3.50 -13.06
C MET A 95 9.89 3.46 -14.14
N LYS A 96 8.69 3.99 -13.89
CA LYS A 96 7.49 3.85 -14.75
C LYS A 96 7.06 2.40 -14.99
N PHE A 97 7.40 1.51 -14.08
CA PHE A 97 6.85 0.15 -14.03
C PHE A 97 5.60 0.15 -13.15
N TRP A 98 4.45 -0.11 -13.77
CA TRP A 98 3.14 -0.09 -13.09
C TRP A 98 2.92 -1.37 -12.30
N ASN A 99 3.49 -1.45 -11.09
CA ASN A 99 3.31 -2.59 -10.20
C ASN A 99 1.96 -2.51 -9.46
N LEU A 100 0.92 -3.11 -10.04
CA LEU A 100 -0.40 -3.29 -9.39
C LEU A 100 -0.46 -4.55 -8.52
N GLY A 101 0.64 -5.31 -8.45
CA GLY A 101 0.75 -6.61 -7.78
C GLY A 101 1.03 -6.57 -6.28
N GLY A 102 1.05 -5.38 -5.67
CA GLY A 102 1.40 -5.22 -4.26
C GLY A 102 0.58 -6.08 -3.30
N ASN A 103 -0.74 -6.22 -3.55
CA ASN A 103 -1.61 -7.07 -2.74
C ASN A 103 -1.20 -8.55 -2.79
N GLY A 104 -0.88 -9.06 -3.98
CA GLY A 104 -0.44 -10.46 -4.16
C GLY A 104 0.92 -10.72 -3.51
N GLN A 105 1.86 -9.77 -3.62
CA GLN A 105 3.18 -9.85 -2.99
C GLN A 105 3.07 -9.91 -1.47
N ILE A 106 2.20 -9.08 -0.88
CA ILE A 106 1.88 -9.11 0.56
C ILE A 106 1.27 -10.45 0.94
N LEU A 107 0.27 -10.90 0.18
CA LEU A 107 -0.48 -12.11 0.48
C LEU A 107 0.40 -13.37 0.42
N ILE A 108 1.30 -13.48 -0.56
CA ILE A 108 2.25 -14.59 -0.65
C ILE A 108 3.26 -14.56 0.50
N GLY A 109 3.76 -13.37 0.89
CA GLY A 109 4.59 -13.22 2.08
C GLY A 109 3.88 -13.68 3.36
N ALA A 110 2.61 -13.29 3.54
CA ALA A 110 1.78 -13.69 4.66
C ALA A 110 1.48 -15.20 4.65
N LEU A 111 1.20 -15.77 3.48
CA LEU A 111 0.97 -17.19 3.31
C LEU A 111 2.17 -18.03 3.76
N VAL A 112 3.36 -17.71 3.25
CA VAL A 112 4.59 -18.44 3.60
C VAL A 112 4.90 -18.28 5.10
N THR A 113 4.73 -17.10 5.66
CA THR A 113 4.87 -16.86 7.10
C THR A 113 3.94 -17.77 7.90
N THR A 114 2.66 -17.83 7.54
CA THR A 114 1.66 -18.68 8.22
C THR A 114 1.99 -20.17 8.06
N MET A 115 2.53 -20.59 6.91
CA MET A 115 3.00 -21.96 6.71
C MET A 115 4.08 -22.35 7.74
N PHE A 116 5.10 -21.48 7.94
CA PHE A 116 6.13 -21.74 8.95
C PHE A 116 5.54 -21.77 10.36
N MET A 117 4.67 -20.83 10.71
CA MET A 117 3.99 -20.82 12.02
C MET A 117 3.19 -22.12 12.24
N LYS A 118 2.45 -22.59 11.23
CA LYS A 118 1.60 -23.77 11.34
C LYS A 118 2.38 -25.07 11.41
N PHE A 119 3.38 -25.27 10.57
CA PHE A 119 4.07 -26.55 10.43
C PHE A 119 5.24 -26.72 11.39
N MET A 120 5.91 -25.62 11.79
CA MET A 120 7.09 -25.64 12.65
C MET A 120 6.81 -25.04 14.04
N GLY A 121 5.76 -24.26 14.22
CA GLY A 121 5.40 -23.69 15.52
C GLY A 121 5.15 -24.77 16.56
N GLY A 122 5.79 -24.61 17.73
CA GLY A 122 5.74 -25.60 18.82
C GLY A 122 6.58 -26.88 18.59
N LYS A 123 7.19 -27.08 17.41
CA LYS A 123 8.09 -28.21 17.10
C LYS A 123 9.56 -27.81 17.10
N ALA A 124 9.84 -26.55 16.86
CA ALA A 124 11.19 -25.99 16.89
C ALA A 124 11.22 -24.77 17.82
N PRO A 125 12.39 -24.32 18.27
CA PRO A 125 12.50 -23.10 19.08
C PRO A 125 11.89 -21.90 18.35
N ASP A 126 11.06 -21.13 19.05
CA ASP A 126 10.32 -20.00 18.45
C ASP A 126 11.25 -19.01 17.72
N ALA A 127 12.44 -18.75 18.25
CA ALA A 127 13.43 -17.88 17.59
C ALA A 127 13.84 -18.38 16.19
N VAL A 128 14.01 -19.68 16.01
CA VAL A 128 14.35 -20.28 14.71
C VAL A 128 13.17 -20.12 13.75
N VAL A 129 11.96 -20.42 14.20
CA VAL A 129 10.76 -20.27 13.37
C VAL A 129 10.54 -18.82 12.97
N ILE A 130 10.75 -17.87 13.89
CA ILE A 130 10.67 -16.43 13.62
C ILE A 130 11.67 -15.99 12.55
N ILE A 131 12.91 -16.43 12.64
CA ILE A 131 13.94 -16.11 11.61
C ILE A 131 13.53 -16.68 10.25
N LEU A 132 13.12 -17.95 10.23
CA LEU A 132 12.71 -18.62 8.99
C LEU A 132 11.49 -17.93 8.34
N MET A 133 10.46 -17.60 9.11
CA MET A 133 9.27 -16.93 8.56
C MET A 133 9.58 -15.52 8.03
N ILE A 134 10.51 -14.78 8.65
CA ILE A 134 10.94 -13.47 8.15
C ILE A 134 11.70 -13.65 6.84
N VAL A 135 12.73 -14.50 6.83
CA VAL A 135 13.57 -14.71 5.64
C VAL A 135 12.75 -15.22 4.47
N PHE A 136 12.00 -16.30 4.67
CA PHE A 136 11.24 -16.92 3.58
C PHE A 136 10.00 -16.11 3.19
N GLY A 137 9.35 -15.39 4.10
CA GLY A 137 8.25 -14.50 3.77
C GLY A 137 8.70 -13.31 2.89
N VAL A 138 9.86 -12.73 3.20
CA VAL A 138 10.48 -11.67 2.38
C VAL A 138 10.90 -12.22 1.02
N LEU A 139 11.57 -13.37 0.99
CA LEU A 139 11.99 -14.02 -0.26
C LEU A 139 10.80 -14.42 -1.14
N ALA A 140 9.72 -14.90 -0.55
CA ALA A 140 8.51 -15.28 -1.27
C ALA A 140 7.84 -14.05 -1.94
N GLY A 141 7.74 -12.93 -1.24
CA GLY A 141 7.27 -11.68 -1.82
C GLY A 141 8.18 -11.17 -2.95
N ALA A 142 9.50 -11.24 -2.76
CA ALA A 142 10.48 -10.90 -3.79
C ALA A 142 10.37 -11.80 -5.03
N ALA A 143 10.33 -13.12 -4.84
CA ALA A 143 10.19 -14.11 -5.93
C ALA A 143 8.88 -13.88 -6.71
N TRP A 144 7.77 -13.58 -6.00
CA TRP A 144 6.50 -13.27 -6.64
C TRP A 144 6.57 -12.04 -7.53
N ALA A 145 7.30 -11.00 -7.11
CA ALA A 145 7.50 -9.78 -7.88
C ALA A 145 8.47 -9.95 -9.06
N VAL A 146 9.39 -10.91 -8.99
CA VAL A 146 10.36 -11.20 -10.08
C VAL A 146 9.66 -11.76 -11.31
N ILE A 147 8.59 -12.54 -11.15
CA ILE A 147 7.89 -13.16 -12.27
C ILE A 147 7.45 -12.11 -13.30
N PRO A 148 6.60 -11.11 -12.97
CA PRO A 148 6.21 -10.08 -13.94
C PRO A 148 7.40 -9.22 -14.41
N ALA A 149 8.42 -9.04 -13.57
CA ALA A 149 9.62 -8.29 -13.95
C ALA A 149 10.41 -8.97 -15.08
N ILE A 150 10.55 -10.30 -15.02
CA ILE A 150 11.19 -11.09 -16.09
C ILE A 150 10.39 -10.96 -17.39
N PHE A 151 9.07 -11.16 -17.32
CA PHE A 151 8.23 -11.05 -18.51
C PHE A 151 8.28 -9.65 -19.12
N LYS A 152 8.29 -8.59 -18.33
CA LYS A 152 8.48 -7.22 -18.82
C LYS A 152 9.84 -7.01 -19.43
N ALA A 153 10.91 -7.45 -18.75
CA ALA A 153 12.29 -7.20 -19.18
C ALA A 153 12.69 -7.93 -20.47
N PHE A 154 12.16 -9.14 -20.69
CA PHE A 154 12.52 -9.97 -21.83
C PHE A 154 11.48 -9.97 -22.95
N PHE A 155 10.20 -9.96 -22.62
CA PHE A 155 9.09 -10.09 -23.57
C PHE A 155 8.31 -8.79 -23.78
N LYS A 156 8.64 -7.71 -23.03
CA LYS A 156 7.95 -6.40 -23.11
C LYS A 156 6.43 -6.50 -22.89
N THR A 157 5.99 -7.45 -22.06
CA THR A 157 4.58 -7.63 -21.70
C THR A 157 4.03 -6.41 -20.97
N ASN A 158 2.70 -6.26 -20.96
CA ASN A 158 2.03 -5.24 -20.16
C ASN A 158 2.14 -5.59 -18.67
N GLU A 159 2.97 -4.84 -17.96
CA GLU A 159 3.27 -5.06 -16.53
C GLU A 159 2.06 -4.86 -15.63
N SER A 160 1.20 -3.88 -15.96
CA SER A 160 0.01 -3.59 -15.15
C SER A 160 -0.96 -4.77 -15.16
N LEU A 161 -1.28 -5.28 -16.35
CA LEU A 161 -2.17 -6.41 -16.49
C LEU A 161 -1.57 -7.66 -15.84
N PHE A 162 -0.29 -7.93 -16.09
CA PHE A 162 0.38 -9.11 -15.56
C PHE A 162 0.42 -9.11 -14.03
N THR A 163 0.83 -7.98 -13.43
CA THR A 163 0.90 -7.86 -11.96
C THR A 163 -0.48 -7.92 -11.31
N LEU A 164 -1.52 -7.39 -11.98
CA LEU A 164 -2.90 -7.50 -11.49
C LEU A 164 -3.38 -8.97 -11.51
N MET A 165 -3.10 -9.72 -12.59
CA MET A 165 -3.44 -11.14 -12.65
C MET A 165 -2.73 -11.97 -11.56
N MET A 166 -1.48 -11.62 -11.24
CA MET A 166 -0.74 -12.26 -10.16
C MET A 166 -1.41 -12.09 -8.78
N ASN A 167 -2.18 -11.02 -8.55
CA ASN A 167 -2.97 -10.88 -7.32
C ASN A 167 -4.04 -11.97 -7.22
N TYR A 168 -4.76 -12.25 -8.31
CA TYR A 168 -5.79 -13.30 -8.31
C TYR A 168 -5.20 -14.69 -8.11
N ILE A 169 -4.02 -14.95 -8.69
CA ILE A 169 -3.32 -16.23 -8.46
C ILE A 169 -2.91 -16.35 -6.99
N ALA A 170 -2.41 -15.26 -6.37
CA ALA A 170 -2.05 -15.26 -4.95
C ALA A 170 -3.27 -15.53 -4.05
N VAL A 171 -4.43 -14.95 -4.38
CA VAL A 171 -5.70 -15.23 -3.68
C VAL A 171 -6.08 -16.71 -3.86
N GLY A 172 -5.97 -17.25 -5.07
CA GLY A 172 -6.24 -18.66 -5.36
C GLY A 172 -5.35 -19.63 -4.56
N LEU A 173 -4.03 -19.35 -4.51
CA LEU A 173 -3.07 -20.14 -3.71
C LEU A 173 -3.40 -20.10 -2.21
N THR A 174 -3.75 -18.90 -1.71
CA THR A 174 -4.15 -18.75 -0.30
C THR A 174 -5.44 -19.49 -0.02
N SER A 175 -6.43 -19.39 -0.90
CA SER A 175 -7.71 -20.15 -0.78
C SER A 175 -7.47 -21.64 -0.78
N TYR A 176 -6.61 -22.15 -1.66
CA TYR A 176 -6.22 -23.56 -1.69
C TYR A 176 -5.57 -24.00 -0.37
N PHE A 177 -4.63 -23.20 0.15
CA PHE A 177 -4.00 -23.50 1.44
C PHE A 177 -5.02 -23.56 2.58
N LEU A 178 -5.95 -22.59 2.61
CA LEU A 178 -7.01 -22.55 3.63
C LEU A 178 -7.98 -23.72 3.51
N ALA A 179 -8.31 -24.17 2.29
CA ALA A 179 -9.14 -25.33 2.06
C ALA A 179 -8.45 -26.66 2.50
N ALA A 180 -7.13 -26.76 2.24
CA ALA A 180 -6.36 -27.96 2.56
C ALA A 180 -5.99 -28.06 4.05
N TYR A 181 -5.73 -26.95 4.71
CA TYR A 181 -5.16 -26.89 6.06
C TYR A 181 -5.95 -26.02 7.05
N GLY A 182 -7.05 -25.43 6.63
CA GLY A 182 -7.94 -24.65 7.50
C GLY A 182 -8.71 -25.56 8.48
N ASP A 183 -9.41 -24.91 9.41
CA ASP A 183 -10.26 -25.64 10.36
C ASP A 183 -11.48 -26.23 9.64
N SER A 184 -11.88 -27.42 10.05
CA SER A 184 -12.91 -28.21 9.39
C SER A 184 -14.15 -27.40 8.99
N GLY A 185 -14.41 -27.31 7.69
CA GLY A 185 -15.63 -26.74 7.11
C GLY A 185 -15.71 -25.20 7.02
N SER A 186 -14.77 -24.44 7.58
CA SER A 186 -14.87 -22.95 7.60
C SER A 186 -14.06 -22.23 6.52
N GLY A 187 -13.08 -22.92 5.88
CA GLY A 187 -12.16 -22.27 4.94
C GLY A 187 -11.34 -21.12 5.57
N THR A 188 -11.24 -21.12 6.89
CA THR A 188 -10.46 -20.17 7.69
C THR A 188 -9.48 -20.93 8.57
N LEU A 189 -8.41 -20.27 8.96
CA LEU A 189 -7.42 -20.80 9.89
C LEU A 189 -7.49 -20.00 11.18
N LYS A 190 -7.62 -20.70 12.33
CA LYS A 190 -7.56 -20.05 13.64
C LYS A 190 -6.20 -19.38 13.85
N PRO A 191 -6.16 -18.27 14.63
CA PRO A 191 -4.90 -17.64 14.98
C PRO A 191 -3.94 -18.62 15.66
N ILE A 192 -2.70 -18.65 15.18
CA ILE A 192 -1.64 -19.52 15.69
C ILE A 192 -0.92 -18.77 16.80
N SER A 193 -0.84 -19.37 17.98
CA SER A 193 -0.19 -18.75 19.16
C SER A 193 1.32 -18.96 19.22
N ALA A 194 1.86 -19.94 18.48
CA ALA A 194 3.27 -20.26 18.45
C ALA A 194 4.07 -19.30 17.53
N ALA A 195 5.32 -19.05 17.88
CA ALA A 195 6.29 -18.28 17.08
C ALA A 195 5.78 -16.89 16.65
N ASN A 196 5.23 -16.13 17.57
CA ASN A 196 4.75 -14.77 17.34
C ASN A 196 5.91 -13.76 17.31
N LEU A 197 5.84 -12.78 16.39
CA LEU A 197 6.78 -11.67 16.32
C LEU A 197 6.63 -10.66 17.48
N ASN A 198 5.59 -10.81 18.28
CA ASN A 198 5.29 -9.88 19.36
C ASN A 198 6.28 -10.00 20.53
N ILE A 199 6.69 -8.85 21.09
CA ILE A 199 7.59 -8.81 22.23
C ILE A 199 6.80 -9.20 23.49
N PRO A 200 7.20 -10.26 24.20
CA PRO A 200 6.53 -10.69 25.42
C PRO A 200 6.52 -9.57 26.48
N GLY A 201 5.38 -9.36 27.14
CA GLY A 201 5.24 -8.36 28.20
C GLY A 201 5.03 -6.93 27.75
N VAL A 202 5.13 -6.62 26.46
CA VAL A 202 4.90 -5.27 25.91
C VAL A 202 3.50 -5.16 25.35
N LYS A 203 2.65 -4.34 25.98
CA LYS A 203 1.31 -4.02 25.43
C LYS A 203 1.46 -3.32 24.07
N ASN A 204 0.67 -3.75 23.08
CA ASN A 204 0.71 -3.20 21.73
C ASN A 204 2.07 -3.36 21.01
N SER A 205 2.82 -4.41 21.30
CA SER A 205 4.12 -4.69 20.66
C SER A 205 4.02 -4.74 19.13
N ALA A 206 2.94 -5.25 18.57
CA ALA A 206 2.68 -5.26 17.12
C ALA A 206 2.71 -3.85 16.52
N ASN A 207 2.10 -2.86 17.19
CA ASN A 207 2.09 -1.47 16.70
C ASN A 207 3.50 -0.87 16.72
N LEU A 208 4.26 -1.16 17.78
CA LEU A 208 5.63 -0.68 17.94
C LEU A 208 6.55 -1.29 16.88
N ILE A 209 6.47 -2.61 16.66
CA ILE A 209 7.26 -3.31 15.65
C ILE A 209 6.96 -2.75 14.26
N CYS A 210 5.67 -2.60 13.89
CA CYS A 210 5.28 -2.00 12.62
C CYS A 210 5.83 -0.59 12.44
N ALA A 211 5.78 0.26 13.49
CA ALA A 211 6.29 1.62 13.44
C ALA A 211 7.82 1.67 13.26
N ILE A 212 8.56 0.84 14.00
CA ILE A 212 10.02 0.75 13.89
C ILE A 212 10.43 0.26 12.51
N VAL A 213 9.81 -0.83 12.02
CA VAL A 213 10.12 -1.38 10.68
C VAL A 213 9.79 -0.36 9.60
N ALA A 214 8.67 0.37 9.71
CA ALA A 214 8.31 1.42 8.77
C ALA A 214 9.32 2.57 8.77
N ALA A 215 9.79 3.01 9.94
CA ALA A 215 10.81 4.06 10.04
C ALA A 215 12.15 3.62 9.43
N VAL A 216 12.57 2.37 9.68
CA VAL A 216 13.80 1.81 9.11
C VAL A 216 13.70 1.71 7.58
N VAL A 217 12.61 1.15 7.05
CA VAL A 217 12.40 1.03 5.60
C VAL A 217 12.30 2.41 4.94
N PHE A 218 11.61 3.36 5.57
CA PHE A 218 11.59 4.75 5.11
C PHE A 218 12.99 5.32 4.97
N ALA A 219 13.82 5.21 6.02
CA ALA A 219 15.19 5.71 6.02
C ALA A 219 16.04 5.02 4.93
N LEU A 220 15.93 3.69 4.80
CA LEU A 220 16.65 2.92 3.78
C LEU A 220 16.25 3.34 2.36
N ILE A 221 14.96 3.49 2.06
CA ILE A 221 14.49 3.91 0.74
C ILE A 221 14.84 5.37 0.45
N PHE A 222 14.80 6.25 1.46
CA PHE A 222 15.23 7.63 1.32
C PHE A 222 16.73 7.71 0.98
N ILE A 223 17.58 6.97 1.70
CA ILE A 223 19.02 6.85 1.42
C ILE A 223 19.25 6.24 0.04
N TYR A 224 18.50 5.19 -0.32
CA TYR A 224 18.59 4.53 -1.62
C TYR A 224 18.40 5.53 -2.77
N PHE A 225 17.36 6.37 -2.72
CA PHE A 225 17.12 7.34 -3.79
C PHE A 225 18.07 8.54 -3.77
N LYS A 226 18.51 8.98 -2.59
CA LYS A 226 19.31 10.20 -2.47
C LYS A 226 20.80 9.94 -2.68
N PHE A 227 21.31 8.80 -2.25
CA PHE A 227 22.76 8.55 -2.18
C PHE A 227 23.22 7.32 -2.96
N SER A 228 22.33 6.46 -3.46
CA SER A 228 22.79 5.23 -4.13
C SER A 228 22.80 5.38 -5.65
N LYS A 229 23.84 4.79 -6.28
CA LYS A 229 23.93 4.64 -7.74
C LYS A 229 22.68 3.94 -8.31
N HIS A 230 22.15 2.99 -7.58
CA HIS A 230 20.98 2.21 -8.01
C HIS A 230 19.70 3.04 -8.04
N GLY A 231 19.49 3.94 -7.07
CA GLY A 231 18.36 4.87 -7.08
C GLY A 231 18.43 5.86 -8.25
N PHE A 232 19.64 6.29 -8.61
CA PHE A 232 19.88 7.10 -9.80
C PHE A 232 19.53 6.33 -11.09
N GLU A 233 20.01 5.07 -11.23
CA GLU A 233 19.69 4.22 -12.38
C GLU A 233 18.17 4.04 -12.56
N VAL A 234 17.42 3.83 -11.48
CA VAL A 234 15.95 3.74 -11.48
C VAL A 234 15.31 5.01 -12.04
N SER A 235 15.78 6.17 -11.61
CA SER A 235 15.27 7.46 -12.08
C SER A 235 15.55 7.70 -13.57
N VAL A 236 16.76 7.39 -14.03
CA VAL A 236 17.16 7.54 -15.45
C VAL A 236 16.34 6.60 -16.35
N VAL A 237 16.17 5.33 -15.96
CA VAL A 237 15.34 4.37 -16.71
C VAL A 237 13.88 4.86 -16.76
N GLY A 238 13.39 5.46 -15.67
CA GLY A 238 12.05 6.03 -15.61
C GLY A 238 11.85 7.25 -16.50
N GLU A 239 12.89 8.06 -16.75
CA GLU A 239 12.80 9.17 -17.70
C GLU A 239 12.77 8.66 -19.14
N SER A 240 13.75 7.83 -19.51
CA SER A 240 13.86 7.25 -20.85
C SER A 240 14.70 5.97 -20.85
N GLU A 241 14.09 4.84 -21.23
CA GLU A 241 14.80 3.58 -21.40
C GLU A 241 15.90 3.68 -22.49
N ASN A 242 15.66 4.44 -23.57
CA ASN A 242 16.63 4.61 -24.64
C ASN A 242 17.85 5.37 -24.14
N THR A 243 17.66 6.47 -23.43
CA THR A 243 18.75 7.25 -22.83
C THR A 243 19.57 6.40 -21.85
N ALA A 244 18.90 5.59 -21.02
CA ALA A 244 19.59 4.66 -20.10
C ALA A 244 20.48 3.66 -20.84
N ARG A 245 20.01 3.14 -21.99
CA ARG A 245 20.80 2.23 -22.83
C ARG A 245 21.99 2.93 -23.49
N TYR A 246 21.83 4.17 -23.95
CA TYR A 246 22.91 4.94 -24.55
C TYR A 246 24.08 5.19 -23.59
N VAL A 247 23.79 5.42 -22.31
CA VAL A 247 24.83 5.57 -21.26
C VAL A 247 25.30 4.23 -20.70
N GLY A 248 25.00 3.09 -21.35
CA GLY A 248 25.50 1.77 -21.01
C GLY A 248 24.79 1.09 -19.83
N MET A 249 23.63 1.57 -19.38
CA MET A 249 22.87 0.92 -18.31
C MET A 249 22.13 -0.33 -18.81
N ASN A 250 22.21 -1.41 -18.03
CA ASN A 250 21.45 -2.63 -18.32
C ASN A 250 20.02 -2.50 -17.77
N VAL A 251 19.10 -1.99 -18.60
CA VAL A 251 17.70 -1.75 -18.23
C VAL A 251 17.00 -3.01 -17.70
N LYS A 252 17.26 -4.19 -18.26
CA LYS A 252 16.68 -5.47 -17.80
C LYS A 252 17.08 -5.75 -16.34
N LYS A 253 18.37 -5.57 -16.01
CA LYS A 253 18.89 -5.77 -14.66
C LYS A 253 18.30 -4.76 -13.67
N VAL A 254 18.10 -3.50 -14.09
CA VAL A 254 17.48 -2.46 -13.27
C VAL A 254 16.03 -2.83 -12.96
N ILE A 255 15.23 -3.26 -13.97
CA ILE A 255 13.83 -3.68 -13.79
C ILE A 255 13.73 -4.82 -12.77
N ILE A 256 14.49 -5.91 -12.98
CA ILE A 256 14.41 -7.09 -12.11
C ILE A 256 14.81 -6.74 -10.67
N ARG A 257 15.93 -6.04 -10.47
CA ARG A 257 16.42 -5.64 -9.15
C ARG A 257 15.42 -4.74 -8.42
N THR A 258 14.83 -3.79 -9.12
CA THR A 258 13.82 -2.87 -8.55
C THR A 258 12.59 -3.63 -8.10
N MET A 259 12.14 -4.60 -8.87
CA MET A 259 10.99 -5.43 -8.51
C MET A 259 11.29 -6.41 -7.38
N VAL A 260 12.53 -6.95 -7.31
CA VAL A 260 12.98 -7.72 -6.13
C VAL A 260 12.87 -6.88 -4.86
N LEU A 261 13.36 -5.63 -4.88
CA LEU A 261 13.28 -4.73 -3.74
C LEU A 261 11.82 -4.43 -3.36
N SER A 262 10.99 -4.10 -4.35
CA SER A 262 9.55 -3.85 -4.15
C SER A 262 8.85 -5.07 -3.52
N GLY A 263 9.05 -6.25 -4.10
CA GLY A 263 8.45 -7.49 -3.60
C GLY A 263 8.96 -7.92 -2.23
N ALA A 264 10.24 -7.70 -1.94
CA ALA A 264 10.83 -7.99 -0.63
C ALA A 264 10.17 -7.17 0.49
N ILE A 265 9.97 -5.86 0.26
CA ILE A 265 9.29 -5.00 1.24
C ILE A 265 7.81 -5.36 1.36
N CYS A 266 7.12 -5.66 0.25
CA CYS A 266 5.73 -6.16 0.30
C CYS A 266 5.64 -7.50 1.05
N GLY A 267 6.59 -8.42 0.82
CA GLY A 267 6.69 -9.69 1.56
C GLY A 267 6.90 -9.46 3.06
N LEU A 268 7.74 -8.49 3.44
CA LEU A 268 7.94 -8.08 4.83
C LEU A 268 6.64 -7.57 5.47
N VAL A 269 5.82 -6.80 4.73
CA VAL A 269 4.49 -6.40 5.20
C VAL A 269 3.61 -7.63 5.44
N GLY A 270 3.67 -8.62 4.55
CA GLY A 270 2.98 -9.90 4.73
C GLY A 270 3.42 -10.63 6.01
N VAL A 271 4.73 -10.65 6.28
CA VAL A 271 5.30 -11.19 7.53
C VAL A 271 4.75 -10.47 8.77
N LEU A 272 4.69 -9.14 8.75
CA LEU A 272 4.15 -8.35 9.86
C LEU A 272 2.64 -8.62 10.07
N LEU A 273 1.88 -8.70 8.99
CA LEU A 273 0.44 -8.97 9.05
C LEU A 273 0.15 -10.36 9.63
N ALA A 274 0.83 -11.40 9.15
CA ALA A 274 0.59 -12.77 9.60
C ALA A 274 1.27 -13.08 10.93
N GLY A 275 2.52 -12.63 11.14
CA GLY A 275 3.31 -12.99 12.30
C GLY A 275 3.11 -12.11 13.53
N SER A 276 2.66 -10.86 13.37
CA SER A 276 2.54 -9.90 14.48
C SER A 276 1.12 -9.43 14.75
N ILE A 277 0.27 -9.33 13.72
CA ILE A 277 -1.05 -8.69 13.84
C ILE A 277 -2.17 -9.72 13.87
N ASN A 278 -2.31 -10.50 12.80
CA ASN A 278 -3.45 -11.41 12.63
C ASN A 278 -3.17 -12.81 13.19
N HIS A 279 -1.91 -13.22 13.28
CA HIS A 279 -1.47 -14.58 13.62
C HIS A 279 -2.09 -15.68 12.75
N THR A 280 -2.56 -15.29 11.57
CA THR A 280 -3.20 -16.14 10.57
C THR A 280 -3.16 -15.46 9.20
N VAL A 281 -3.56 -16.20 8.16
CA VAL A 281 -3.76 -15.67 6.82
C VAL A 281 -5.21 -15.86 6.38
N SER A 282 -5.72 -14.90 5.64
CA SER A 282 -6.99 -14.97 4.91
C SER A 282 -6.81 -14.39 3.52
N THR A 283 -7.72 -14.65 2.61
CA THR A 283 -7.70 -14.08 1.26
C THR A 283 -7.76 -12.54 1.25
N SER A 284 -8.29 -11.95 2.33
CA SER A 284 -8.39 -10.51 2.55
C SER A 284 -7.26 -9.91 3.40
N THR A 285 -6.22 -10.67 3.76
CA THR A 285 -5.13 -10.20 4.65
C THR A 285 -4.48 -8.92 4.14
N ALA A 286 -4.27 -8.78 2.83
CA ALA A 286 -3.70 -7.57 2.23
C ALA A 286 -4.64 -6.35 2.29
N ASN A 287 -5.95 -6.56 2.52
CA ASN A 287 -6.98 -5.52 2.70
C ASN A 287 -6.88 -4.34 1.73
N ASN A 288 -6.59 -4.62 0.46
CA ASN A 288 -6.40 -3.65 -0.62
C ASN A 288 -5.30 -2.59 -0.37
N MET A 289 -4.40 -2.82 0.62
CA MET A 289 -3.32 -1.88 0.95
C MET A 289 -2.42 -1.56 -0.24
N GLY A 290 -2.22 -2.50 -1.17
CA GLY A 290 -1.47 -2.26 -2.39
C GLY A 290 -2.11 -1.16 -3.26
N PHE A 291 -3.43 -1.19 -3.45
CA PHE A 291 -4.12 -0.16 -4.22
C PHE A 291 -4.16 1.19 -3.49
N THR A 292 -4.39 1.17 -2.18
CA THR A 292 -4.31 2.39 -1.36
C THR A 292 -2.91 3.02 -1.40
N ALA A 293 -1.86 2.20 -1.40
CA ALA A 293 -0.49 2.66 -1.52
C ALA A 293 -0.17 3.32 -2.87
N ILE A 294 -0.84 2.90 -3.95
CA ILE A 294 -0.77 3.57 -5.25
C ILE A 294 -1.34 4.99 -5.14
N MET A 295 -2.49 5.16 -4.48
CA MET A 295 -3.07 6.48 -4.24
C MET A 295 -2.10 7.38 -3.46
N VAL A 296 -1.46 6.85 -2.40
CA VAL A 296 -0.42 7.56 -1.64
C VAL A 296 0.74 8.00 -2.55
N ALA A 297 1.23 7.11 -3.40
CA ALA A 297 2.37 7.39 -4.28
C ALA A 297 2.05 8.51 -5.28
N TRP A 298 0.84 8.51 -5.86
CA TRP A 298 0.39 9.54 -6.80
C TRP A 298 0.11 10.87 -6.11
N LEU A 299 -0.58 10.85 -4.98
CA LEU A 299 -0.85 12.07 -4.20
C LEU A 299 0.46 12.72 -3.72
N GLY A 300 1.43 11.90 -3.33
CA GLY A 300 2.79 12.32 -2.96
C GLY A 300 3.71 12.67 -4.13
N LYS A 301 3.24 12.56 -5.42
CA LYS A 301 4.06 12.82 -6.63
C LYS A 301 5.39 12.04 -6.66
N LEU A 302 5.41 10.84 -6.11
CA LEU A 302 6.58 9.97 -6.00
C LEU A 302 7.77 10.62 -5.23
N ASP A 303 7.48 11.62 -4.40
CA ASP A 303 8.44 12.22 -3.46
C ASP A 303 8.28 11.55 -2.09
N PRO A 304 9.37 11.01 -1.49
CA PRO A 304 9.29 10.28 -0.23
C PRO A 304 8.64 11.07 0.91
N ILE A 305 8.95 12.35 1.05
CA ILE A 305 8.43 13.19 2.14
C ILE A 305 6.94 13.45 1.93
N MET A 306 6.55 13.81 0.70
CA MET A 306 5.14 14.06 0.37
C MET A 306 4.30 12.80 0.46
N MET A 307 4.87 11.62 0.14
CA MET A 307 4.19 10.33 0.32
C MET A 307 3.94 10.02 1.79
N LEU A 308 4.82 10.42 2.69
CA LEU A 308 4.63 10.24 4.14
C LEU A 308 3.44 11.07 4.64
N VAL A 309 3.33 12.33 4.18
CA VAL A 309 2.18 13.20 4.49
C VAL A 309 0.89 12.63 3.90
N ALA A 310 0.92 12.16 2.66
CA ALA A 310 -0.23 11.55 2.01
C ALA A 310 -0.68 10.25 2.73
N ALA A 311 0.28 9.39 3.13
CA ALA A 311 -0.01 8.17 3.88
C ALA A 311 -0.64 8.48 5.24
N PHE A 312 -0.15 9.51 5.94
CA PHE A 312 -0.73 9.95 7.20
C PHE A 312 -2.20 10.35 7.01
N PHE A 313 -2.47 11.18 6.02
CA PHE A 313 -3.81 11.68 5.74
C PHE A 313 -4.77 10.54 5.35
N ILE A 314 -4.38 9.68 4.41
CA ILE A 314 -5.22 8.55 3.97
C ILE A 314 -5.47 7.57 5.13
N SER A 315 -4.46 7.26 5.95
CA SER A 315 -4.62 6.41 7.13
C SER A 315 -5.53 7.05 8.18
N PHE A 316 -5.47 8.39 8.33
CA PHE A 316 -6.34 9.14 9.23
C PHE A 316 -7.80 9.02 8.79
N VAL A 317 -8.08 9.21 7.51
CA VAL A 317 -9.44 9.07 6.97
C VAL A 317 -9.91 7.62 7.09
N ASP A 318 -9.13 6.63 6.66
CA ASP A 318 -9.51 5.21 6.72
C ASP A 318 -9.80 4.73 8.16
N LYS A 319 -8.97 5.15 9.12
CA LYS A 319 -9.20 4.81 10.53
C LYS A 319 -10.38 5.57 11.12
N GLY A 320 -10.51 6.85 10.82
CA GLY A 320 -11.62 7.69 11.27
C GLY A 320 -12.97 7.21 10.77
N MET A 321 -13.02 6.77 9.50
CA MET A 321 -14.22 6.22 8.87
C MET A 321 -14.78 5.00 9.61
N SER A 322 -13.97 4.23 10.31
CA SER A 322 -14.48 3.12 11.13
C SER A 322 -15.40 3.61 12.27
N SER A 323 -15.10 4.76 12.87
CA SER A 323 -15.96 5.39 13.88
C SER A 323 -17.20 6.04 13.27
N VAL A 324 -17.03 6.75 12.14
CA VAL A 324 -18.15 7.32 11.38
C VAL A 324 -19.15 6.22 11.04
N ARG A 325 -18.69 5.11 10.48
CA ARG A 325 -19.53 3.98 10.12
C ARG A 325 -20.38 3.47 11.28
N THR A 326 -19.79 3.26 12.43
CA THR A 326 -20.52 2.77 13.62
C THR A 326 -21.55 3.77 14.12
N ASN A 327 -21.20 5.07 14.14
CA ASN A 327 -22.09 6.11 14.67
C ASN A 327 -23.18 6.49 13.69
N PHE A 328 -22.93 6.45 12.38
CA PHE A 328 -23.93 6.72 11.33
C PHE A 328 -24.79 5.49 11.00
N GLY A 329 -24.51 4.31 11.59
CA GLY A 329 -25.25 3.07 11.31
C GLY A 329 -25.00 2.53 9.91
N LEU A 330 -23.83 2.81 9.30
CA LEU A 330 -23.50 2.32 7.96
C LEU A 330 -23.08 0.85 8.05
N THR A 331 -23.82 -0.02 7.38
CA THR A 331 -23.65 -1.48 7.48
C THR A 331 -22.42 -2.00 6.73
N ASN A 332 -21.85 -1.23 5.79
CA ASN A 332 -20.84 -1.71 4.87
C ASN A 332 -19.57 -0.80 4.83
N ASN A 333 -18.41 -1.39 4.52
CA ASN A 333 -17.16 -0.66 4.25
C ASN A 333 -17.20 0.15 2.95
N ALA A 334 -18.22 -0.04 2.10
CA ALA A 334 -18.36 0.67 0.84
C ALA A 334 -18.33 2.19 1.02
N ALA A 335 -18.99 2.72 2.07
CA ALA A 335 -18.97 4.15 2.38
C ALA A 335 -17.55 4.69 2.62
N SER A 336 -16.70 3.93 3.34
CA SER A 336 -15.29 4.30 3.55
C SER A 336 -14.52 4.34 2.23
N ASN A 337 -14.75 3.34 1.38
CA ASN A 337 -14.07 3.26 0.07
C ASN A 337 -14.53 4.39 -0.88
N ILE A 338 -15.82 4.76 -0.84
CA ILE A 338 -16.35 5.88 -1.63
C ILE A 338 -15.71 7.19 -1.18
N VAL A 339 -15.68 7.46 0.14
CA VAL A 339 -15.06 8.68 0.67
C VAL A 339 -13.58 8.75 0.28
N LEU A 340 -12.83 7.64 0.41
CA LEU A 340 -11.43 7.59 -0.01
C LEU A 340 -11.26 7.76 -1.53
N GLY A 341 -12.20 7.27 -2.34
CA GLY A 341 -12.15 7.41 -3.78
C GLY A 341 -12.52 8.80 -4.30
N VAL A 342 -13.29 9.58 -3.53
CA VAL A 342 -13.64 10.98 -3.87
C VAL A 342 -12.51 11.95 -3.49
N ILE A 343 -11.70 11.64 -2.50
CA ILE A 343 -10.51 12.39 -2.07
C ILE A 343 -9.34 12.19 -3.04
#